data_ccb87f28e12bd14a400b9168405078eb
#
_entry.id   ccb87f28e12bd14a400b9168405078eb
#
_cell.length_a   1.000
_cell.length_b   1.000
_cell.length_c   1.000
_cell.angle_alpha   90.00
_cell.angle_beta   90.00
_cell.angle_gamma   90.00
#
_symmetry.space_group_name_H-M   'P 1'
#
loop_
_entity.id
_entity.type
_entity.pdbx_description
1 polymer ?
#
loop_
_entity_poly.entity_id
_entity_poly.type
_entity_poly.pdbx_seq_one_letter_code
_entity_poly.pdbx_strand_id
1 'polypeptide(L)'
;MKLIRITTQKENNQMKGLTGLDKIGFWIYVLIVSFGIANIYSVDADSGIKQAVWFGISLVVMLVILFMNGSIFQSLAPISYILGVVLLLGLFPFGKEVNGQKNWYVFGPISLQPVEFVKIGISLMLASYVGNADFNIKERKSLLFSLGLLAIPGALVLLQPDVGSLMVFMAFFIALYREGLSGWLFVAGFLVVGIFLVSLVVSPVYVVGACVGLAVLTVYFTRKSWNIASMAVLAVVLVLISGLSFGAPKVM
;
A
#
# COMPACT_ATOMS: atom_id res chain seq x y z
N MET A 1 -2.83 -14.25 42.52
CA MET A 1 -3.91 -14.71 41.60
C MET A 1 -3.93 -14.03 40.24
N LYS A 2 -3.56 -12.75 40.10
CA LYS A 2 -3.45 -12.03 38.79
C LYS A 2 -2.32 -12.51 37.89
N LEU A 3 -1.16 -12.87 38.46
CA LEU A 3 0.02 -13.38 37.73
C LEU A 3 -0.21 -14.76 37.10
N ILE A 4 -0.93 -15.65 37.77
CA ILE A 4 -1.25 -17.00 37.25
C ILE A 4 -2.23 -16.88 36.05
N ARG A 5 -3.15 -15.92 36.06
CA ARG A 5 -4.05 -15.67 34.92
C ARG A 5 -3.33 -15.14 33.69
N ILE A 6 -2.28 -14.34 33.87
CA ILE A 6 -1.49 -13.76 32.77
C ILE A 6 -0.61 -14.85 32.14
N THR A 7 -0.04 -15.77 32.94
CA THR A 7 0.76 -16.88 32.41
C THR A 7 -0.09 -17.90 31.67
N THR A 8 -1.26 -18.29 32.20
CA THR A 8 -2.18 -19.21 31.51
C THR A 8 -2.76 -18.62 30.21
N GLN A 9 -3.01 -17.32 30.17
CA GLN A 9 -3.44 -16.65 28.94
C GLN A 9 -2.31 -16.57 27.90
N LYS A 10 -1.07 -16.46 28.34
CA LYS A 10 0.13 -16.41 27.48
C LYS A 10 0.44 -17.81 26.89
N GLU A 11 0.28 -18.88 27.68
CA GLU A 11 0.44 -20.25 27.20
C GLU A 11 -0.69 -20.69 26.24
N ASN A 12 -1.95 -20.32 26.52
CA ASN A 12 -3.08 -20.56 25.61
C ASN A 12 -2.94 -19.82 24.27
N ASN A 13 -2.28 -18.66 24.24
CA ASN A 13 -2.01 -17.94 23.00
C ASN A 13 -0.86 -18.56 22.16
N GLN A 14 0.07 -19.29 22.79
CA GLN A 14 1.15 -19.96 22.07
C GLN A 14 0.68 -21.22 21.33
N MET A 15 -0.31 -21.94 21.85
CA MET A 15 -0.88 -23.12 21.17
C MET A 15 -1.90 -22.80 20.06
N LYS A 16 -2.26 -21.55 19.89
CA LYS A 16 -3.23 -21.11 18.85
C LYS A 16 -2.66 -21.04 17.42
N GLY A 17 -1.35 -21.19 17.20
CA GLY A 17 -0.75 -21.05 15.88
C GLY A 17 -1.37 -21.96 14.81
N LEU A 18 -1.42 -23.27 15.10
CA LEU A 18 -1.99 -24.26 14.16
C LEU A 18 -3.51 -24.45 14.29
N THR A 19 -4.08 -24.24 15.49
CA THR A 19 -5.52 -24.37 15.74
C THR A 19 -6.30 -23.14 15.22
N GLY A 20 -5.63 -22.00 15.01
CA GLY A 20 -6.22 -20.79 14.44
C GLY A 20 -6.17 -20.71 12.92
N LEU A 21 -5.52 -21.66 12.25
CA LEU A 21 -5.45 -21.68 10.80
C LEU A 21 -6.82 -22.04 10.19
N ASP A 22 -7.35 -21.17 9.35
CA ASP A 22 -8.50 -21.50 8.51
C ASP A 22 -8.08 -22.55 7.46
N LYS A 23 -8.40 -23.81 7.76
CA LYS A 23 -8.04 -24.95 6.91
C LYS A 23 -8.66 -24.84 5.52
N ILE A 24 -9.88 -24.31 5.43
CA ILE A 24 -10.60 -24.19 4.14
C ILE A 24 -9.89 -23.13 3.29
N GLY A 25 -9.65 -21.95 3.86
CA GLY A 25 -8.91 -20.86 3.20
C GLY A 25 -7.51 -21.30 2.78
N PHE A 26 -6.80 -22.05 3.62
CA PHE A 26 -5.47 -22.58 3.29
C PHE A 26 -5.49 -23.52 2.08
N TRP A 27 -6.42 -24.49 2.03
CA TRP A 27 -6.51 -25.41 0.92
C TRP A 27 -6.94 -24.74 -0.37
N ILE A 28 -7.85 -23.75 -0.31
CA ILE A 28 -8.22 -22.91 -1.45
C ILE A 28 -6.98 -22.16 -1.99
N TYR A 29 -6.18 -21.56 -1.10
CA TYR A 29 -4.94 -20.90 -1.48
C TYR A 29 -3.98 -21.86 -2.19
N VAL A 30 -3.73 -23.05 -1.61
CA VAL A 30 -2.85 -24.06 -2.22
C VAL A 30 -3.35 -24.46 -3.61
N LEU A 31 -4.64 -24.70 -3.77
CA LEU A 31 -5.24 -25.08 -5.06
C LEU A 31 -5.07 -23.98 -6.12
N ILE A 32 -5.36 -22.72 -5.77
CA ILE A 32 -5.25 -21.58 -6.70
C ILE A 32 -3.79 -21.40 -7.14
N VAL A 33 -2.84 -21.45 -6.19
CA VAL A 33 -1.42 -21.29 -6.52
C VAL A 33 -0.91 -22.45 -7.35
N SER A 34 -1.28 -23.68 -7.01
CA SER A 34 -0.90 -24.88 -7.79
C SER A 34 -1.43 -24.83 -9.22
N PHE A 35 -2.67 -24.38 -9.39
CA PHE A 35 -3.26 -24.17 -10.72
C PHE A 35 -2.51 -23.07 -11.50
N GLY A 36 -2.17 -21.97 -10.83
CA GLY A 36 -1.33 -20.91 -11.42
C GLY A 36 0.03 -21.41 -11.88
N ILE A 37 0.71 -22.22 -11.04
CA ILE A 37 2.01 -22.84 -11.39
C ILE A 37 1.86 -23.75 -12.62
N ALA A 38 0.83 -24.58 -12.66
CA ALA A 38 0.57 -25.45 -13.79
C ALA A 38 0.35 -24.66 -15.09
N ASN A 39 -0.39 -23.56 -15.04
CA ASN A 39 -0.59 -22.66 -16.18
C ASN A 39 0.74 -22.04 -16.67
N ILE A 40 1.56 -21.53 -15.76
CA ILE A 40 2.86 -20.94 -16.12
C ILE A 40 3.77 -22.02 -16.71
N TYR A 41 3.82 -23.20 -16.09
CA TYR A 41 4.64 -24.31 -16.54
C TYR A 41 4.25 -24.79 -17.96
N SER A 42 2.97 -24.72 -18.32
CA SER A 42 2.50 -25.12 -19.66
C SER A 42 2.98 -24.18 -20.77
N VAL A 43 3.30 -22.93 -20.45
CA VAL A 43 3.79 -21.91 -21.40
C VAL A 43 5.32 -21.83 -21.38
N ASP A 44 5.90 -21.82 -20.19
CA ASP A 44 7.35 -21.75 -19.94
C ASP A 44 7.70 -22.60 -18.72
N ALA A 45 8.34 -23.74 -18.96
CA ALA A 45 8.69 -24.70 -17.92
C ALA A 45 9.67 -24.10 -16.91
N ASP A 46 10.65 -23.30 -17.34
CA ASP A 46 11.63 -22.70 -16.44
C ASP A 46 11.00 -21.70 -15.46
N SER A 47 10.08 -20.87 -15.95
CA SER A 47 9.31 -19.96 -15.11
C SER A 47 8.36 -20.69 -14.17
N GLY A 48 7.74 -21.78 -14.63
CA GLY A 48 6.89 -22.64 -13.80
C GLY A 48 7.66 -23.27 -12.64
N ILE A 49 8.87 -23.81 -12.90
CA ILE A 49 9.74 -24.37 -11.86
C ILE A 49 10.15 -23.27 -10.84
N LYS A 50 10.56 -22.11 -11.31
CA LYS A 50 10.89 -20.97 -10.42
C LYS A 50 9.71 -20.63 -9.52
N GLN A 51 8.49 -20.56 -10.07
CA GLN A 51 7.28 -20.28 -9.31
C GLN A 51 7.00 -21.37 -8.25
N ALA A 52 7.20 -22.64 -8.58
CA ALA A 52 7.05 -23.74 -7.63
C ALA A 52 8.05 -23.64 -6.47
N VAL A 53 9.31 -23.28 -6.75
CA VAL A 53 10.33 -23.06 -5.72
C VAL A 53 9.93 -21.90 -4.80
N TRP A 54 9.49 -20.75 -5.36
CA TRP A 54 9.02 -19.63 -4.56
C TRP A 54 7.79 -19.97 -3.73
N PHE A 55 6.88 -20.78 -4.25
CA PHE A 55 5.75 -21.30 -3.49
C PHE A 55 6.21 -22.14 -2.29
N GLY A 56 7.17 -23.06 -2.48
CA GLY A 56 7.75 -23.84 -1.38
C GLY A 56 8.36 -22.95 -0.31
N ILE A 57 9.15 -21.94 -0.70
CA ILE A 57 9.72 -20.95 0.23
C ILE A 57 8.62 -20.21 0.99
N SER A 58 7.56 -19.80 0.31
CA SER A 58 6.44 -19.06 0.94
C SER A 58 5.72 -19.91 2.00
N LEU A 59 5.58 -21.22 1.78
CA LEU A 59 4.99 -22.12 2.78
C LEU A 59 5.88 -22.22 4.04
N VAL A 60 7.20 -22.28 3.86
CA VAL A 60 8.15 -22.29 5.00
C VAL A 60 8.05 -20.98 5.79
N VAL A 61 8.05 -19.84 5.08
CA VAL A 61 7.89 -18.51 5.71
C VAL A 61 6.54 -18.41 6.45
N MET A 62 5.46 -18.90 5.84
CA MET A 62 4.14 -18.94 6.48
C MET A 62 4.19 -19.75 7.78
N LEU A 63 4.81 -20.92 7.78
CA LEU A 63 4.97 -21.73 9.00
C LEU A 63 5.72 -20.96 10.09
N VAL A 64 6.84 -20.31 9.75
CA VAL A 64 7.60 -19.49 10.70
C VAL A 64 6.71 -18.40 11.30
N ILE A 65 5.96 -17.68 10.47
CA ILE A 65 5.05 -16.60 10.90
C ILE A 65 3.96 -17.14 11.84
N LEU A 66 3.41 -18.31 11.58
CA LEU A 66 2.37 -18.93 12.42
C LEU A 66 2.85 -19.23 13.85
N PHE A 67 4.14 -19.47 14.04
CA PHE A 67 4.73 -19.69 15.37
C PHE A 67 5.20 -18.39 16.05
N MET A 68 5.16 -17.24 15.35
CA MET A 68 5.59 -15.97 15.92
C MET A 68 4.47 -15.32 16.75
N ASN A 69 4.87 -14.70 17.87
CA ASN A 69 3.94 -13.94 18.71
C ASN A 69 3.58 -12.60 18.06
N GLY A 70 2.31 -12.19 18.19
CA GLY A 70 1.83 -10.90 17.67
C GLY A 70 2.62 -9.68 18.18
N SER A 71 3.15 -9.74 19.40
CA SER A 71 3.99 -8.68 19.97
C SER A 71 5.29 -8.43 19.20
N ILE A 72 5.83 -9.46 18.54
CA ILE A 72 7.05 -9.33 17.71
C ILE A 72 6.74 -8.42 16.50
N PHE A 73 5.58 -8.59 15.87
CA PHE A 73 5.17 -7.76 14.74
C PHE A 73 4.97 -6.30 15.14
N GLN A 74 4.42 -6.04 16.34
CA GLN A 74 4.30 -4.69 16.86
C GLN A 74 5.68 -4.03 17.09
N SER A 75 6.63 -4.77 17.64
CA SER A 75 7.99 -4.28 17.86
C SER A 75 8.77 -4.07 16.56
N LEU A 76 8.52 -4.90 15.54
CA LEU A 76 9.16 -4.79 14.23
C LEU A 76 8.52 -3.73 13.32
N ALA A 77 7.31 -3.26 13.65
CA ALA A 77 6.56 -2.33 12.80
C ALA A 77 7.34 -1.06 12.44
N PRO A 78 7.91 -0.29 13.38
CA PRO A 78 8.66 0.93 13.03
C PRO A 78 9.94 0.61 12.25
N ILE A 79 10.62 -0.48 12.57
CA ILE A 79 11.87 -0.88 11.92
C ILE A 79 11.58 -1.27 10.46
N SER A 80 10.56 -2.09 10.22
CA SER A 80 10.19 -2.53 8.88
C SER A 80 9.72 -1.37 8.00
N TYR A 81 8.99 -0.40 8.57
CA TYR A 81 8.58 0.80 7.86
C TYR A 81 9.77 1.67 7.45
N ILE A 82 10.66 1.99 8.40
CA ILE A 82 11.84 2.82 8.14
C ILE A 82 12.75 2.13 7.11
N LEU A 83 13.03 0.84 7.30
CA LEU A 83 13.83 0.07 6.36
C LEU A 83 13.24 0.08 4.95
N GLY A 84 11.93 -0.10 4.84
CA GLY A 84 11.23 -0.04 3.57
C GLY A 84 11.36 1.31 2.88
N VAL A 85 11.17 2.42 3.62
CA VAL A 85 11.33 3.78 3.08
C VAL A 85 12.78 4.05 2.65
N VAL A 86 13.76 3.61 3.44
CA VAL A 86 15.19 3.74 3.09
C VAL A 86 15.51 2.95 1.82
N LEU A 87 14.97 1.74 1.68
CA LEU A 87 15.14 0.95 0.45
C LEU A 87 14.49 1.64 -0.77
N LEU A 88 13.32 2.27 -0.62
CA LEU A 88 12.71 3.06 -1.71
C LEU A 88 13.56 4.26 -2.10
N LEU A 89 14.10 4.99 -1.11
CA LEU A 89 15.00 6.12 -1.38
C LEU A 89 16.28 5.66 -2.10
N GLY A 90 16.82 4.51 -1.72
CA GLY A 90 18.00 3.93 -2.34
C GLY A 90 17.80 3.52 -3.82
N LEU A 91 16.56 3.39 -4.31
CA LEU A 91 16.30 3.11 -5.73
C LEU A 91 16.70 4.27 -6.64
N PHE A 92 16.66 5.51 -6.17
CA PHE A 92 17.03 6.67 -7.00
C PHE A 92 18.49 6.58 -7.46
N PRO A 93 19.50 6.35 -6.58
CA PRO A 93 20.88 6.16 -7.00
C PRO A 93 21.19 4.74 -7.53
N PHE A 94 20.62 3.68 -6.95
CA PHE A 94 21.06 2.29 -7.16
C PHE A 94 20.06 1.41 -7.93
N GLY A 95 18.85 1.91 -8.20
CA GLY A 95 17.82 1.13 -8.89
C GLY A 95 18.16 0.90 -10.35
N LYS A 96 17.79 -0.28 -10.85
CA LYS A 96 17.87 -0.61 -12.27
C LYS A 96 16.54 -0.30 -12.95
N GLU A 97 16.63 0.28 -14.13
CA GLU A 97 15.46 0.53 -14.96
C GLU A 97 15.01 -0.76 -15.66
N VAL A 98 13.73 -1.10 -15.45
CA VAL A 98 13.07 -2.26 -16.07
C VAL A 98 11.74 -1.75 -16.61
N ASN A 99 11.49 -1.93 -17.89
CA ASN A 99 10.26 -1.46 -18.56
C ASN A 99 9.95 0.03 -18.34
N GLY A 100 10.97 0.90 -18.34
CA GLY A 100 10.81 2.35 -18.13
C GLY A 100 10.58 2.76 -16.68
N GLN A 101 10.67 1.83 -15.72
CA GLN A 101 10.49 2.09 -14.29
C GLN A 101 11.76 1.73 -13.50
N LYS A 102 12.21 2.63 -12.64
CA LYS A 102 13.39 2.44 -11.79
C LYS A 102 13.00 1.94 -10.41
N ASN A 103 12.45 0.72 -10.32
CA ASN A 103 11.82 0.17 -9.13
C ASN A 103 12.39 -1.18 -8.67
N TRP A 104 13.51 -1.64 -9.27
CA TRP A 104 14.15 -2.90 -8.96
C TRP A 104 15.61 -2.74 -8.55
N TYR A 105 16.01 -3.48 -7.50
CA TYR A 105 17.40 -3.86 -7.27
C TYR A 105 17.66 -5.19 -7.98
N VAL A 106 18.67 -5.25 -8.84
CA VAL A 106 19.02 -6.46 -9.59
C VAL A 106 20.41 -6.92 -9.17
N PHE A 107 20.47 -8.12 -8.56
CA PHE A 107 21.68 -8.77 -8.09
C PHE A 107 21.86 -10.10 -8.83
N GLY A 108 22.41 -10.06 -10.04
CA GLY A 108 22.53 -11.25 -10.88
C GLY A 108 21.17 -11.85 -11.24
N PRO A 109 20.89 -13.12 -10.86
CA PRO A 109 19.62 -13.77 -11.17
C PRO A 109 18.49 -13.38 -10.23
N ILE A 110 18.79 -12.64 -9.15
CA ILE A 110 17.81 -12.23 -8.13
C ILE A 110 17.46 -10.76 -8.35
N SER A 111 16.18 -10.47 -8.41
CA SER A 111 15.65 -9.11 -8.40
C SER A 111 14.76 -8.89 -7.19
N LEU A 112 14.90 -7.72 -6.55
CA LEU A 112 14.16 -7.33 -5.36
C LEU A 112 13.45 -6.01 -5.64
N GLN A 113 12.16 -5.99 -5.37
CA GLN A 113 11.33 -4.79 -5.49
C GLN A 113 11.06 -4.22 -4.08
N PRO A 114 11.69 -3.10 -3.70
CA PRO A 114 11.55 -2.54 -2.36
C PRO A 114 10.14 -2.21 -1.94
N VAL A 115 9.27 -1.83 -2.87
CA VAL A 115 7.87 -1.49 -2.56
C VAL A 115 7.11 -2.66 -1.92
N GLU A 116 7.48 -3.92 -2.22
CA GLU A 116 6.87 -5.09 -1.58
C GLU A 116 7.15 -5.11 -0.07
N PHE A 117 8.36 -4.76 0.34
CA PHE A 117 8.73 -4.62 1.76
C PHE A 117 8.06 -3.42 2.40
N VAL A 118 7.95 -2.32 1.67
CA VAL A 118 7.24 -1.12 2.14
C VAL A 118 5.77 -1.41 2.44
N LYS A 119 5.09 -2.17 1.59
CA LYS A 119 3.70 -2.60 1.83
C LYS A 119 3.55 -3.33 3.16
N ILE A 120 4.48 -4.25 3.46
CA ILE A 120 4.52 -4.95 4.75
C ILE A 120 4.78 -3.95 5.89
N GLY A 121 5.77 -3.08 5.74
CA GLY A 121 6.12 -2.06 6.74
C GLY A 121 4.96 -1.12 7.05
N ILE A 122 4.26 -0.62 6.02
CA ILE A 122 3.05 0.21 6.19
C ILE A 122 1.96 -0.57 6.92
N SER A 123 1.69 -1.82 6.51
CA SER A 123 0.66 -2.66 7.11
C SER A 123 0.90 -2.85 8.61
N LEU A 124 2.12 -3.21 8.98
CA LEU A 124 2.51 -3.42 10.38
C LEU A 124 2.45 -2.11 11.19
N MET A 125 3.00 -1.02 10.64
CA MET A 125 3.05 0.26 11.34
C MET A 125 1.65 0.85 11.52
N LEU A 126 0.81 0.78 10.48
CA LEU A 126 -0.57 1.26 10.55
C LEU A 126 -1.39 0.41 11.53
N ALA A 127 -1.30 -0.92 11.46
CA ALA A 127 -1.99 -1.81 12.38
C ALA A 127 -1.56 -1.62 13.84
N SER A 128 -0.25 -1.45 14.09
CA SER A 128 0.28 -1.15 15.41
C SER A 128 -0.22 0.18 15.94
N TYR A 129 -0.30 1.20 15.09
CA TYR A 129 -0.76 2.54 15.48
C TYR A 129 -2.27 2.58 15.76
N VAL A 130 -3.07 2.00 14.85
CA VAL A 130 -4.53 1.92 14.98
C VAL A 130 -4.95 1.03 16.14
N GLY A 131 -4.17 -0.01 16.46
CA GLY A 131 -4.42 -0.92 17.59
C GLY A 131 -4.16 -0.32 18.97
N ASN A 132 -3.62 0.91 19.08
CA ASN A 132 -3.45 1.57 20.36
C ASN A 132 -4.81 2.02 20.96
N ALA A 133 -4.95 1.87 22.27
CA ALA A 133 -6.19 2.23 22.98
C ALA A 133 -6.57 3.72 22.84
N ASP A 134 -5.58 4.59 22.68
CA ASP A 134 -5.76 6.04 22.55
C ASP A 134 -5.94 6.50 21.10
N PHE A 135 -6.00 5.56 20.15
CA PHE A 135 -6.16 5.91 18.74
C PHE A 135 -7.56 6.45 18.45
N ASN A 136 -7.61 7.62 17.83
CA ASN A 136 -8.85 8.23 17.34
C ASN A 136 -8.58 8.95 16.02
N ILE A 137 -9.05 8.39 14.91
CA ILE A 137 -8.84 8.94 13.56
C ILE A 137 -9.45 10.35 13.37
N LYS A 138 -10.41 10.75 14.21
CA LYS A 138 -11.04 12.08 14.17
C LYS A 138 -10.14 13.17 14.77
N GLU A 139 -9.15 12.80 15.55
CA GLU A 139 -8.14 13.72 16.04
C GLU A 139 -7.16 14.08 14.94
N ARG A 140 -6.86 15.38 14.81
CA ARG A 140 -5.93 15.89 13.79
C ARG A 140 -4.57 15.20 13.83
N LYS A 141 -4.05 14.92 15.02
CA LYS A 141 -2.74 14.28 15.21
C LYS A 141 -2.76 12.85 14.64
N SER A 142 -3.75 12.06 15.01
CA SER A 142 -3.90 10.67 14.54
C SER A 142 -4.15 10.60 13.03
N LEU A 143 -4.99 11.50 12.52
CA LEU A 143 -5.26 11.62 11.10
C LEU A 143 -3.99 11.97 10.30
N LEU A 144 -3.28 13.03 10.70
CA LEU A 144 -2.07 13.48 10.00
C LEU A 144 -0.96 12.43 10.06
N PHE A 145 -0.80 11.75 11.19
CA PHE A 145 0.19 10.69 11.30
C PHE A 145 -0.16 9.51 10.40
N SER A 146 -1.41 9.04 10.40
CA SER A 146 -1.85 7.94 9.54
C SER A 146 -1.73 8.27 8.05
N LEU A 147 -2.11 9.49 7.66
CA LEU A 147 -1.94 9.95 6.28
C LEU A 147 -0.46 10.12 5.91
N GLY A 148 0.38 10.60 6.82
CA GLY A 148 1.83 10.73 6.63
C GLY A 148 2.52 9.38 6.41
N LEU A 149 2.09 8.34 7.14
CA LEU A 149 2.58 6.96 6.94
C LEU A 149 2.33 6.45 5.52
N LEU A 150 1.24 6.86 4.89
CA LEU A 150 0.90 6.49 3.52
C LEU A 150 1.52 7.45 2.49
N ALA A 151 1.53 8.74 2.78
CA ALA A 151 1.96 9.78 1.85
C ALA A 151 3.46 9.72 1.55
N ILE A 152 4.30 9.45 2.54
CA ILE A 152 5.76 9.40 2.36
C ILE A 152 6.14 8.32 1.35
N PRO A 153 5.84 7.02 1.57
CA PRO A 153 6.17 6.00 0.61
C PRO A 153 5.35 6.13 -0.70
N GLY A 154 4.10 6.61 -0.61
CA GLY A 154 3.28 6.88 -1.80
C GLY A 154 3.89 7.91 -2.73
N ALA A 155 4.43 9.00 -2.20
CA ALA A 155 5.14 10.01 -3.00
C ALA A 155 6.41 9.43 -3.64
N LEU A 156 7.18 8.60 -2.93
CA LEU A 156 8.37 7.96 -3.48
C LEU A 156 8.03 6.99 -4.61
N VAL A 157 6.94 6.23 -4.48
CA VAL A 157 6.45 5.31 -5.52
C VAL A 157 5.93 6.07 -6.74
N LEU A 158 5.26 7.21 -6.53
CA LEU A 158 4.84 8.11 -7.63
C LEU A 158 6.04 8.63 -8.43
N LEU A 159 7.13 8.99 -7.75
CA LEU A 159 8.36 9.44 -8.40
C LEU A 159 9.08 8.33 -9.19
N GLN A 160 8.73 7.06 -8.97
CA GLN A 160 9.25 5.88 -9.68
C GLN A 160 8.33 5.39 -10.80
N PRO A 161 7.33 6.14 -11.24
CA PRO A 161 6.12 5.87 -12.01
C PRO A 161 5.53 4.44 -11.84
N ASP A 162 5.53 3.90 -10.61
CA ASP A 162 4.96 2.57 -10.33
C ASP A 162 3.47 2.68 -9.92
N VAL A 163 2.63 2.82 -10.93
CA VAL A 163 1.17 2.96 -10.75
C VAL A 163 0.54 1.73 -10.12
N GLY A 164 1.03 0.54 -10.48
CA GLY A 164 0.51 -0.72 -9.96
C GLY A 164 0.64 -0.80 -8.44
N SER A 165 1.82 -0.49 -7.93
CA SER A 165 2.06 -0.45 -6.48
C SER A 165 1.29 0.65 -5.78
N LEU A 166 1.12 1.82 -6.41
CA LEU A 166 0.33 2.91 -5.86
C LEU A 166 -1.15 2.52 -5.68
N MET A 167 -1.73 1.79 -6.65
CA MET A 167 -3.10 1.29 -6.53
C MET A 167 -3.29 0.39 -5.31
N VAL A 168 -2.29 -0.43 -4.95
CA VAL A 168 -2.34 -1.28 -3.75
C VAL A 168 -2.39 -0.43 -2.48
N PHE A 169 -1.75 0.75 -2.45
CA PHE A 169 -1.81 1.65 -1.30
C PHE A 169 -3.22 2.18 -1.02
N MET A 170 -4.11 2.16 -2.01
CA MET A 170 -5.52 2.53 -1.79
C MET A 170 -6.23 1.59 -0.82
N ALA A 171 -5.77 0.34 -0.68
CA ALA A 171 -6.32 -0.59 0.30
C ALA A 171 -6.17 -0.08 1.75
N PHE A 172 -5.10 0.67 2.06
CA PHE A 172 -4.90 1.27 3.37
C PHE A 172 -5.93 2.36 3.69
N PHE A 173 -6.39 3.09 2.68
CA PHE A 173 -7.49 4.05 2.86
C PHE A 173 -8.81 3.35 3.21
N ILE A 174 -9.06 2.14 2.67
CA ILE A 174 -10.21 1.31 3.06
C ILE A 174 -10.10 0.93 4.54
N ALA A 175 -8.91 0.54 5.00
CA ALA A 175 -8.68 0.23 6.41
C ALA A 175 -8.93 1.45 7.30
N LEU A 176 -8.41 2.63 6.95
CA LEU A 176 -8.64 3.86 7.69
C LEU A 176 -10.12 4.29 7.67
N TYR A 177 -10.82 4.07 6.56
CA TYR A 177 -12.26 4.32 6.48
C TYR A 177 -13.06 3.47 7.47
N ARG A 178 -12.70 2.20 7.64
CA ARG A 178 -13.30 1.33 8.67
C ARG A 178 -13.06 1.84 10.08
N GLU A 179 -11.94 2.51 10.33
CA GLU A 179 -11.61 3.15 11.62
C GLU A 179 -12.30 4.52 11.80
N GLY A 180 -13.11 4.95 10.83
CA GLY A 180 -13.92 6.17 10.92
C GLY A 180 -13.33 7.37 10.17
N LEU A 181 -12.38 7.15 9.25
CA LEU A 181 -11.96 8.18 8.30
C LEU A 181 -13.18 8.72 7.54
N SER A 182 -13.25 10.03 7.36
CA SER A 182 -14.34 10.64 6.60
C SER A 182 -14.46 10.04 5.20
N GLY A 183 -15.66 9.61 4.83
CA GLY A 183 -15.94 9.07 3.49
C GLY A 183 -15.55 10.01 2.37
N TRP A 184 -15.54 11.30 2.61
CA TRP A 184 -15.08 12.31 1.65
C TRP A 184 -13.58 12.20 1.35
N LEU A 185 -12.74 11.98 2.36
CA LEU A 185 -11.30 11.77 2.17
C LEU A 185 -11.02 10.47 1.41
N PHE A 186 -11.83 9.45 1.67
CA PHE A 186 -11.78 8.19 0.94
C PHE A 186 -12.09 8.40 -0.55
N VAL A 187 -13.18 9.09 -0.87
CA VAL A 187 -13.56 9.43 -2.25
C VAL A 187 -12.50 10.30 -2.92
N ALA A 188 -11.96 11.30 -2.22
CA ALA A 188 -10.89 12.14 -2.73
C ALA A 188 -9.63 11.35 -3.11
N GLY A 189 -9.23 10.38 -2.27
CA GLY A 189 -8.11 9.48 -2.58
C GLY A 189 -8.33 8.68 -3.87
N PHE A 190 -9.51 8.10 -4.05
CA PHE A 190 -9.87 7.37 -5.28
C PHE A 190 -9.91 8.28 -6.50
N LEU A 191 -10.41 9.51 -6.35
CA LEU A 191 -10.43 10.49 -7.45
C LEU A 191 -9.01 10.86 -7.91
N VAL A 192 -8.08 11.07 -6.99
CA VAL A 192 -6.68 11.38 -7.32
C VAL A 192 -6.07 10.25 -8.15
N VAL A 193 -6.24 8.99 -7.72
CA VAL A 193 -5.73 7.84 -8.46
C VAL A 193 -6.45 7.69 -9.81
N GLY A 194 -7.77 7.85 -9.85
CA GLY A 194 -8.54 7.79 -11.10
C GLY A 194 -8.09 8.83 -12.13
N ILE A 195 -7.89 10.07 -11.69
CA ILE A 195 -7.39 11.16 -12.55
C ILE A 195 -5.98 10.85 -13.03
N PHE A 196 -5.11 10.32 -12.16
CA PHE A 196 -3.78 9.91 -12.56
C PHE A 196 -3.82 8.82 -13.64
N LEU A 197 -4.64 7.78 -13.48
CA LEU A 197 -4.81 6.73 -14.49
C LEU A 197 -5.30 7.27 -15.83
N VAL A 198 -6.27 8.19 -15.80
CA VAL A 198 -6.77 8.85 -17.02
C VAL A 198 -5.65 9.67 -17.68
N SER A 199 -4.78 10.31 -16.89
CA SER A 199 -3.67 11.11 -17.43
C SER A 199 -2.59 10.30 -18.14
N LEU A 200 -2.53 8.98 -17.94
CA LEU A 200 -1.61 8.10 -18.69
C LEU A 200 -2.07 7.85 -20.13
N VAL A 201 -3.39 7.89 -20.36
CA VAL A 201 -4.01 7.57 -21.65
C VAL A 201 -4.37 8.84 -22.41
N VAL A 202 -4.87 9.86 -21.70
CA VAL A 202 -5.36 11.12 -22.27
C VAL A 202 -4.29 12.20 -22.15
N SER A 203 -4.17 13.05 -23.15
CA SER A 203 -3.23 14.18 -23.10
C SER A 203 -3.43 15.03 -21.84
N PRO A 204 -2.36 15.39 -21.11
CA PRO A 204 -2.42 16.17 -19.87
C PRO A 204 -3.25 17.46 -19.97
N VAL A 205 -3.21 18.10 -21.13
CA VAL A 205 -3.95 19.34 -21.38
C VAL A 205 -5.47 19.15 -21.23
N TYR A 206 -6.00 18.05 -21.76
CA TYR A 206 -7.45 17.76 -21.64
C TYR A 206 -7.83 17.38 -20.21
N VAL A 207 -6.99 16.62 -19.50
CA VAL A 207 -7.22 16.23 -18.11
C VAL A 207 -7.24 17.45 -17.20
N VAL A 208 -6.23 18.31 -17.33
CA VAL A 208 -6.15 19.57 -16.57
C VAL A 208 -7.32 20.50 -16.93
N GLY A 209 -7.63 20.65 -18.22
CA GLY A 209 -8.78 21.46 -18.66
C GLY A 209 -10.11 20.98 -18.08
N ALA A 210 -10.37 19.66 -18.07
CA ALA A 210 -11.57 19.09 -17.47
C ALA A 210 -11.62 19.31 -15.96
N CYS A 211 -10.50 19.12 -15.25
CA CYS A 211 -10.42 19.35 -13.80
C CYS A 211 -10.65 20.82 -13.44
N VAL A 212 -10.06 21.76 -14.20
CA VAL A 212 -10.28 23.20 -14.01
C VAL A 212 -11.74 23.56 -14.31
N GLY A 213 -12.33 23.04 -15.38
CA GLY A 213 -13.74 23.26 -15.72
C GLY A 213 -14.68 22.77 -14.61
N LEU A 214 -14.47 21.56 -14.09
CA LEU A 214 -15.23 21.03 -12.96
C LEU A 214 -15.05 21.86 -11.69
N ALA A 215 -13.82 22.33 -11.42
CA ALA A 215 -13.53 23.20 -10.29
C ALA A 215 -14.28 24.53 -10.40
N VAL A 216 -14.29 25.16 -11.57
CA VAL A 216 -15.04 26.41 -11.82
C VAL A 216 -16.53 26.19 -11.65
N LEU A 217 -17.07 25.08 -12.18
CA LEU A 217 -18.49 24.74 -12.03
C LEU A 217 -18.85 24.52 -10.55
N THR A 218 -18.05 23.76 -9.80
CA THR A 218 -18.30 23.55 -8.37
C THR A 218 -18.25 24.85 -7.59
N VAL A 219 -17.29 25.74 -7.84
CA VAL A 219 -17.23 27.06 -7.23
C VAL A 219 -18.46 27.90 -7.59
N TYR A 220 -18.89 27.84 -8.85
CA TYR A 220 -20.07 28.60 -9.31
C TYR A 220 -21.38 28.15 -8.61
N PHE A 221 -21.58 26.81 -8.50
CA PHE A 221 -22.81 26.28 -7.87
C PHE A 221 -22.77 26.31 -6.33
N THR A 222 -21.60 26.33 -5.71
CA THR A 222 -21.46 26.25 -4.23
C THR A 222 -21.01 27.58 -3.60
N ARG A 223 -21.13 28.70 -4.33
CA ARG A 223 -20.66 30.04 -3.93
C ARG A 223 -20.96 30.44 -2.48
N LYS A 224 -22.03 29.91 -1.89
CA LYS A 224 -22.52 30.30 -0.55
C LYS A 224 -21.84 29.59 0.63
N SER A 225 -21.08 28.50 0.38
CA SER A 225 -20.50 27.64 1.45
C SER A 225 -18.95 27.57 1.45
N TRP A 226 -18.29 28.32 0.56
CA TRP A 226 -16.84 28.23 0.42
C TRP A 226 -16.11 29.19 1.36
N ASN A 227 -15.14 28.65 2.10
CA ASN A 227 -14.18 29.42 2.86
C ASN A 227 -12.77 29.34 2.20
N ILE A 228 -11.83 30.16 2.67
CA ILE A 228 -10.47 30.24 2.15
C ILE A 228 -9.78 28.87 2.17
N ALA A 229 -10.06 28.03 3.19
CA ALA A 229 -9.49 26.70 3.31
C ALA A 229 -9.95 25.75 2.18
N SER A 230 -11.22 25.80 1.78
CA SER A 230 -11.75 25.00 0.67
C SER A 230 -11.10 25.38 -0.66
N MET A 231 -10.90 26.69 -0.88
CA MET A 231 -10.22 27.18 -2.09
C MET A 231 -8.75 26.77 -2.12
N ALA A 232 -8.05 26.83 -0.98
CA ALA A 232 -6.66 26.37 -0.87
C ALA A 232 -6.52 24.86 -1.15
N VAL A 233 -7.42 24.03 -0.63
CA VAL A 233 -7.43 22.59 -0.91
C VAL A 233 -7.65 22.33 -2.40
N LEU A 234 -8.59 23.03 -3.03
CA LEU A 234 -8.86 22.90 -4.47
C LEU A 234 -7.62 23.29 -5.29
N ALA A 235 -6.96 24.41 -4.95
CA ALA A 235 -5.75 24.85 -5.64
C ALA A 235 -4.60 23.83 -5.51
N VAL A 236 -4.37 23.27 -4.31
CA VAL A 236 -3.37 22.23 -4.09
C VAL A 236 -3.69 20.98 -4.91
N VAL A 237 -4.93 20.53 -4.94
CA VAL A 237 -5.35 19.36 -5.73
C VAL A 237 -5.12 19.62 -7.22
N LEU A 238 -5.44 20.79 -7.74
CA LEU A 238 -5.22 21.15 -9.15
C LEU A 238 -3.72 21.19 -9.50
N VAL A 239 -2.88 21.73 -8.62
CA VAL A 239 -1.41 21.73 -8.79
C VAL A 239 -0.86 20.32 -8.80
N LEU A 240 -1.31 19.46 -7.88
CA LEU A 240 -0.89 18.06 -7.83
C LEU A 240 -1.31 17.30 -9.09
N ILE A 241 -2.54 17.47 -9.54
CA ILE A 241 -3.07 16.85 -10.77
C ILE A 241 -2.28 17.30 -11.99
N SER A 242 -2.01 18.61 -12.12
CA SER A 242 -1.24 19.13 -13.25
C SER A 242 0.20 18.60 -13.21
N GLY A 243 0.86 18.62 -12.05
CA GLY A 243 2.21 18.06 -11.89
C GLY A 243 2.28 16.58 -12.26
N LEU A 244 1.34 15.77 -11.77
CA LEU A 244 1.25 14.35 -12.09
C LEU A 244 0.95 14.10 -13.58
N SER A 245 0.05 14.88 -14.17
CA SER A 245 -0.35 14.73 -15.57
C SER A 245 0.77 15.09 -16.55
N PHE A 246 1.58 16.10 -16.23
CA PHE A 246 2.74 16.49 -17.07
C PHE A 246 3.99 15.64 -16.79
N GLY A 247 4.14 15.10 -15.57
CA GLY A 247 5.26 14.22 -15.18
C GLY A 247 5.06 12.75 -15.55
N ALA A 248 3.85 12.33 -15.92
CA ALA A 248 3.58 10.94 -16.27
C ALA A 248 4.22 10.58 -17.62
N PRO A 249 4.99 9.47 -17.71
CA PRO A 249 5.50 8.98 -18.99
C PRO A 249 4.29 8.60 -19.86
N LYS A 250 4.26 9.12 -21.08
CA LYS A 250 3.21 8.71 -22.03
C LYS A 250 3.41 7.23 -22.37
N VAL A 251 2.42 6.44 -22.12
CA VAL A 251 2.33 5.08 -22.65
C VAL A 251 1.96 5.24 -24.13
N MET A 252 2.98 5.19 -24.99
CA MET A 252 2.78 5.08 -26.46
C MET A 252 2.64 3.62 -26.84
#